data_60426b6abefc88d54b29a05b72a6c8ea
#
_entry.id   60426b6abefc88d54b29a05b72a6c8ea
#
_cell.length_a   1.000
_cell.length_b   1.000
_cell.length_c   1.000
_cell.angle_alpha   90.00
_cell.angle_beta   90.00
_cell.angle_gamma   90.00
#
_symmetry.space_group_name_H-M   'P 1'
#
loop_
_entity.id
_entity.type
_entity.pdbx_description
1 polymer ?
#
loop_
_entity_poly.entity_id
_entity_poly.type
_entity_poly.pdbx_seq_one_letter_code
_entity_poly.pdbx_strand_id
1 'polypeptide(L)'
;MVFVRLSYTHDIPMKHQIFKPNSDLATLVKFYWSLESPKEETPVRNTIVPDGCMKLIFHYGDLYKHYPEERKGIYLPKCFLIGQLTKPYEVEPTEDTGTFFVCFHPNGFFPFATASIKGMENTAVPLDKLFGKNGQEMADKILDADSTAERIKIIESFLFNRLRDTETVDRIVKSTVETILEANGQFSVNELSKQNNIDRRQLVRKFSTTMG
;
A
#
# COMPACT_ATOMS: atom_id res chain seq x y z
N MET A 1 11.72 5.84 -11.32
CA MET A 1 11.07 4.52 -11.46
C MET A 1 11.64 3.66 -10.32
N VAL A 2 10.98 3.72 -9.15
CA VAL A 2 11.42 2.97 -7.96
C VAL A 2 10.71 1.62 -8.01
N PHE A 3 11.42 0.63 -8.52
CA PHE A 3 11.00 -0.76 -8.41
C PHE A 3 11.00 -1.16 -6.93
N VAL A 4 9.97 -1.86 -6.47
CA VAL A 4 10.10 -2.73 -5.31
C VAL A 4 11.30 -3.62 -5.60
N ARG A 5 12.44 -3.35 -4.98
CA ARG A 5 13.64 -4.16 -5.12
C ARG A 5 13.41 -5.40 -4.25
N LEU A 6 12.68 -6.36 -4.79
CA LEU A 6 12.70 -7.71 -4.29
C LEU A 6 14.08 -8.24 -4.67
N SER A 7 14.96 -8.42 -3.70
CA SER A 7 16.28 -9.01 -3.91
C SER A 7 16.10 -10.51 -4.10
N TYR A 8 15.68 -10.92 -5.29
CA TYR A 8 15.62 -12.33 -5.64
C TYR A 8 17.01 -12.79 -6.12
N THR A 9 17.54 -13.79 -5.44
CA THR A 9 18.82 -14.41 -5.74
C THR A 9 18.70 -15.72 -6.54
N HIS A 10 17.48 -16.11 -6.97
CA HIS A 10 17.25 -17.36 -7.70
C HIS A 10 16.31 -17.17 -8.89
N ASP A 11 16.59 -17.92 -9.99
CA ASP A 11 15.80 -18.01 -11.24
C ASP A 11 14.46 -18.80 -11.03
N ILE A 12 13.55 -18.26 -10.21
CA ILE A 12 12.23 -18.86 -10.07
C ILE A 12 11.30 -18.18 -11.07
N PRO A 13 10.46 -18.93 -11.81
CA PRO A 13 9.53 -18.37 -12.77
C PRO A 13 8.34 -17.69 -12.08
N MET A 14 8.62 -16.55 -11.43
CA MET A 14 7.57 -15.71 -10.89
C MET A 14 6.86 -14.97 -12.01
N LYS A 15 5.55 -15.10 -12.05
CA LYS A 15 4.71 -14.30 -12.94
C LYS A 15 4.32 -13.01 -12.22
N HIS A 16 4.74 -11.89 -12.74
CA HIS A 16 4.30 -10.59 -12.23
C HIS A 16 3.78 -9.72 -13.38
N GLN A 17 2.73 -8.97 -13.12
CA GLN A 17 2.14 -8.06 -14.09
C GLN A 17 1.74 -6.76 -13.40
N ILE A 18 2.02 -5.64 -14.06
CA ILE A 18 1.67 -4.30 -13.58
C ILE A 18 0.62 -3.69 -14.50
N PHE A 19 -0.42 -3.09 -13.91
CA PHE A 19 -1.53 -2.48 -14.63
C PHE A 19 -1.69 -1.03 -14.20
N LYS A 20 -2.06 -0.19 -15.16
CA LYS A 20 -2.39 1.22 -14.88
C LYS A 20 -3.80 1.34 -14.32
N PRO A 21 -4.03 2.26 -13.39
CA PRO A 21 -5.38 2.58 -12.94
C PRO A 21 -6.17 3.33 -14.02
N ASN A 22 -7.49 3.36 -13.84
CA ASN A 22 -8.37 4.28 -14.56
C ASN A 22 -7.88 5.73 -14.38
N SER A 23 -8.07 6.57 -15.41
CA SER A 23 -7.61 7.99 -15.40
C SER A 23 -8.07 8.77 -14.18
N ASP A 24 -9.30 8.55 -13.73
CA ASP A 24 -9.90 9.27 -12.59
C ASP A 24 -9.30 8.86 -11.23
N LEU A 25 -8.69 7.68 -11.16
CA LEU A 25 -7.96 7.19 -9.98
C LEU A 25 -6.44 7.40 -10.07
N ALA A 26 -5.91 7.81 -11.23
CA ALA A 26 -4.48 7.84 -11.49
C ALA A 26 -3.70 8.85 -10.60
N THR A 27 -4.36 9.83 -10.00
CA THR A 27 -3.75 10.73 -9.01
C THR A 27 -3.65 10.15 -7.60
N LEU A 28 -4.38 9.07 -7.32
CA LEU A 28 -4.47 8.41 -6.01
C LEU A 28 -3.84 7.02 -6.05
N VAL A 29 -4.18 6.23 -7.05
CA VAL A 29 -3.64 4.89 -7.29
C VAL A 29 -2.47 4.98 -8.26
N LYS A 30 -1.32 4.49 -7.86
CA LYS A 30 -0.09 4.51 -8.65
C LYS A 30 -0.07 3.41 -9.70
N PHE A 31 -0.42 2.20 -9.30
CA PHE A 31 -0.57 1.02 -10.16
C PHE A 31 -1.26 -0.13 -9.41
N TYR A 32 -1.76 -1.09 -10.16
CA TYR A 32 -2.11 -2.42 -9.69
C TYR A 32 -1.00 -3.40 -10.04
N TRP A 33 -0.80 -4.41 -9.21
CA TRP A 33 0.22 -5.41 -9.42
C TRP A 33 -0.31 -6.79 -9.03
N SER A 34 -0.08 -7.81 -9.87
CA SER A 34 -0.28 -9.20 -9.54
C SER A 34 1.05 -9.93 -9.49
N LEU A 35 1.19 -10.82 -8.53
CA LEU A 35 2.36 -11.64 -8.32
C LEU A 35 1.90 -13.08 -8.05
N GLU A 36 2.41 -14.02 -8.82
CA GLU A 36 2.23 -15.46 -8.61
C GLU A 36 3.60 -16.10 -8.49
N SER A 37 3.78 -16.90 -7.45
CA SER A 37 5.00 -17.66 -7.21
C SER A 37 4.63 -19.08 -6.79
N PRO A 38 5.15 -20.10 -7.47
CA PRO A 38 4.96 -21.48 -7.06
C PRO A 38 5.69 -21.73 -5.73
N LYS A 39 5.28 -22.80 -5.05
CA LYS A 39 5.94 -23.27 -3.84
C LYS A 39 7.42 -23.56 -4.10
N GLU A 40 8.25 -23.06 -3.23
CA GLU A 40 9.68 -23.36 -3.21
C GLU A 40 9.99 -24.49 -2.24
N GLU A 41 10.93 -25.38 -2.59
CA GLU A 41 11.42 -26.43 -1.67
C GLU A 41 12.04 -25.82 -0.40
N THR A 42 12.70 -24.67 -0.55
CA THR A 42 13.25 -23.89 0.55
C THR A 42 12.75 -22.45 0.44
N PRO A 43 11.70 -22.06 1.18
CA PRO A 43 11.17 -20.71 1.16
C PRO A 43 12.23 -19.67 1.53
N VAL A 44 12.34 -18.63 0.71
CA VAL A 44 13.31 -17.54 0.93
C VAL A 44 12.58 -16.33 1.51
N ARG A 45 13.16 -15.76 2.57
CA ARG A 45 12.68 -14.48 3.10
C ARG A 45 13.02 -13.35 2.17
N ASN A 46 12.01 -12.56 1.89
CA ASN A 46 12.10 -11.37 1.05
C ASN A 46 11.98 -10.13 1.92
N THR A 47 12.83 -9.15 1.66
CA THR A 47 12.81 -7.86 2.36
C THR A 47 12.11 -6.82 1.51
N ILE A 48 10.99 -6.31 2.00
CA ILE A 48 10.29 -5.17 1.41
C ILE A 48 10.88 -3.90 2.02
N VAL A 49 11.45 -3.04 1.18
CA VAL A 49 11.98 -1.75 1.61
C VAL A 49 10.90 -0.68 1.60
N PRO A 50 10.95 0.31 2.52
CA PRO A 50 10.05 1.45 2.51
C PRO A 50 10.11 2.21 1.19
N ASP A 51 8.94 2.42 0.56
CA ASP A 51 8.79 3.14 -0.71
C ASP A 51 7.84 4.34 -0.62
N GLY A 52 7.39 4.66 0.60
CA GLY A 52 6.46 5.75 0.87
C GLY A 52 5.01 5.49 0.43
N CYS A 53 4.69 4.27 0.00
CA CYS A 53 3.39 3.91 -0.54
C CYS A 53 2.64 2.95 0.39
N MET A 54 1.38 3.26 0.69
CA MET A 54 0.46 2.29 1.29
C MET A 54 -0.06 1.33 0.22
N LYS A 55 -0.39 0.11 0.62
CA LYS A 55 -0.89 -0.91 -0.33
C LYS A 55 -2.04 -1.69 0.26
N LEU A 56 -3.13 -1.86 -0.51
CA LEU A 56 -4.09 -2.93 -0.24
C LEU A 56 -3.54 -4.22 -0.83
N ILE A 57 -3.60 -5.30 -0.07
CA ILE A 57 -3.02 -6.59 -0.42
C ILE A 57 -4.09 -7.66 -0.26
N PHE A 58 -4.22 -8.51 -1.28
CA PHE A 58 -5.18 -9.60 -1.35
C PHE A 58 -4.44 -10.89 -1.74
N HIS A 59 -4.33 -11.82 -0.81
CA HIS A 59 -3.75 -13.15 -1.04
C HIS A 59 -4.86 -14.08 -1.56
N TYR A 60 -4.96 -14.27 -2.88
CA TYR A 60 -5.89 -15.24 -3.48
C TYR A 60 -5.29 -16.66 -3.58
N GLY A 61 -3.98 -16.81 -3.39
CA GLY A 61 -3.28 -18.07 -3.12
C GLY A 61 -2.97 -18.24 -1.62
N ASP A 62 -1.90 -18.95 -1.32
CA ASP A 62 -1.42 -19.16 0.04
C ASP A 62 -0.86 -17.89 0.67
N LEU A 63 -0.79 -17.89 2.01
CA LEU A 63 -0.42 -16.73 2.79
C LEU A 63 1.08 -16.52 2.85
N TYR A 64 1.46 -15.33 3.26
CA TYR A 64 2.82 -15.01 3.68
C TYR A 64 2.92 -14.97 5.20
N LYS A 65 4.11 -15.30 5.71
CA LYS A 65 4.53 -15.01 7.08
C LYS A 65 5.33 -13.71 7.10
N HIS A 66 5.10 -12.87 8.09
CA HIS A 66 5.92 -11.72 8.41
C HIS A 66 6.80 -12.02 9.63
N TYR A 67 8.05 -11.56 9.61
CA TYR A 67 9.03 -11.75 10.68
C TYR A 67 9.38 -10.39 11.33
N PRO A 68 8.66 -9.97 12.39
CA PRO A 68 8.97 -8.74 13.09
C PRO A 68 10.22 -8.93 13.98
N GLU A 69 11.31 -8.20 13.70
CA GLU A 69 12.49 -8.10 14.57
C GLU A 69 13.02 -9.45 15.07
N GLU A 70 13.36 -10.36 14.15
CA GLU A 70 13.88 -11.71 14.43
C GLU A 70 12.97 -12.62 15.28
N ARG A 71 11.73 -12.20 15.50
CA ARG A 71 10.74 -13.01 16.23
C ARG A 71 10.20 -14.16 15.37
N LYS A 72 9.45 -15.03 16.01
CA LYS A 72 8.72 -16.11 15.33
C LYS A 72 7.79 -15.51 14.27
N GLY A 73 7.81 -16.06 13.04
CA GLY A 73 6.97 -15.60 11.94
C GLY A 73 5.48 -15.66 12.30
N ILE A 74 4.74 -14.62 11.91
CA ILE A 74 3.29 -14.51 12.07
C ILE A 74 2.64 -14.51 10.70
N TYR A 75 1.52 -15.22 10.54
CA TYR A 75 0.76 -15.20 9.29
C TYR A 75 0.13 -13.83 9.07
N LEU A 76 0.29 -13.30 7.86
CA LEU A 76 -0.40 -12.09 7.45
C LEU A 76 -1.89 -12.39 7.20
N PRO A 77 -2.78 -11.39 7.41
CA PRO A 77 -4.17 -11.54 7.02
C PRO A 77 -4.33 -11.82 5.53
N LYS A 78 -5.44 -12.46 5.14
CA LYS A 78 -5.72 -12.75 3.73
C LYS A 78 -5.93 -11.48 2.90
N CYS A 79 -6.59 -10.48 3.50
CA CYS A 79 -6.84 -9.18 2.87
C CYS A 79 -6.57 -8.06 3.88
N PHE A 80 -5.69 -7.14 3.55
CA PHE A 80 -5.28 -6.08 4.48
C PHE A 80 -4.72 -4.85 3.77
N LEU A 81 -4.66 -3.75 4.50
CA LEU A 81 -3.85 -2.60 4.17
C LEU A 81 -2.52 -2.72 4.89
N ILE A 82 -1.40 -2.63 4.18
CA ILE A 82 -0.12 -2.33 4.81
C ILE A 82 0.05 -0.81 4.88
N GLY A 83 0.20 -0.31 6.11
CA GLY A 83 0.46 1.10 6.36
C GLY A 83 1.84 1.53 5.88
N GLN A 84 2.18 2.80 6.07
CA GLN A 84 3.50 3.31 5.74
C GLN A 84 4.59 2.47 6.40
N LEU A 85 5.49 1.93 5.58
CA LEU A 85 6.67 1.27 6.10
C LEU A 85 7.74 2.32 6.43
N THR A 86 8.26 2.28 7.64
CA THR A 86 9.36 3.14 8.12
C THR A 86 10.65 2.36 8.34
N LYS A 87 10.57 1.02 8.25
CA LYS A 87 11.69 0.08 8.38
C LYS A 87 11.49 -1.09 7.41
N PRO A 88 12.55 -1.86 7.10
CA PRO A 88 12.44 -3.08 6.30
C PRO A 88 11.38 -4.03 6.86
N TYR A 89 10.60 -4.66 5.95
CA TYR A 89 9.51 -5.55 6.30
C TYR A 89 9.76 -6.93 5.67
N GLU A 90 10.10 -7.90 6.51
CA GLU A 90 10.46 -9.25 6.05
C GLU A 90 9.24 -10.13 5.91
N VAL A 91 9.10 -10.78 4.76
CA VAL A 91 8.03 -11.72 4.44
C VAL A 91 8.58 -12.99 3.82
N GLU A 92 7.89 -14.11 4.03
CA GLU A 92 8.23 -15.41 3.48
C GLU A 92 6.96 -16.07 2.93
N PRO A 93 6.95 -16.52 1.67
CA PRO A 93 5.83 -17.29 1.12
C PRO A 93 5.72 -18.63 1.85
N THR A 94 4.50 -19.15 2.00
CA THR A 94 4.31 -20.45 2.71
C THR A 94 4.14 -21.61 1.75
N GLU A 95 3.47 -21.41 0.64
CA GLU A 95 3.15 -22.41 -0.39
C GLU A 95 2.99 -21.72 -1.75
N ASP A 96 2.04 -22.16 -2.61
CA ASP A 96 1.74 -21.54 -3.89
C ASP A 96 1.04 -20.18 -3.68
N THR A 97 1.78 -19.08 -3.84
CA THR A 97 1.25 -17.76 -3.56
C THR A 97 0.68 -17.08 -4.80
N GLY A 98 -0.47 -16.44 -4.61
CA GLY A 98 -1.10 -15.53 -5.56
C GLY A 98 -1.51 -14.26 -4.83
N THR A 99 -0.98 -13.13 -5.25
CA THR A 99 -1.23 -11.85 -4.58
C THR A 99 -1.59 -10.76 -5.56
N PHE A 100 -2.64 -10.02 -5.24
CA PHE A 100 -3.03 -8.81 -5.94
C PHE A 100 -2.80 -7.60 -5.04
N PHE A 101 -2.18 -6.56 -5.59
CA PHE A 101 -1.81 -5.34 -4.88
C PHE A 101 -2.47 -4.12 -5.52
N VAL A 102 -2.96 -3.21 -4.68
CA VAL A 102 -3.32 -1.84 -5.05
C VAL A 102 -2.31 -0.91 -4.42
N CYS A 103 -1.43 -0.35 -5.21
CA CYS A 103 -0.38 0.55 -4.74
C CYS A 103 -0.84 2.00 -4.87
N PHE A 104 -0.90 2.72 -3.76
CA PHE A 104 -1.30 4.13 -3.74
C PHE A 104 -0.10 5.04 -3.90
N HIS A 105 -0.33 6.25 -4.41
CA HIS A 105 0.62 7.34 -4.21
C HIS A 105 0.77 7.66 -2.71
N PRO A 106 1.84 8.33 -2.25
CA PRO A 106 2.08 8.56 -0.82
C PRO A 106 0.90 9.16 -0.05
N ASN A 107 0.09 10.02 -0.68
CA ASN A 107 -1.13 10.61 -0.12
C ASN A 107 -2.43 10.01 -0.70
N GLY A 108 -2.31 8.98 -1.53
CA GLY A 108 -3.41 8.48 -2.37
C GLY A 108 -4.45 7.66 -1.63
N PHE A 109 -4.11 7.07 -0.48
CA PHE A 109 -5.07 6.27 0.29
C PHE A 109 -6.01 7.13 1.14
N PHE A 110 -5.59 8.30 1.57
CA PHE A 110 -6.33 9.14 2.51
C PHE A 110 -7.81 9.41 2.15
N PRO A 111 -8.19 9.73 0.88
CA PRO A 111 -9.59 9.97 0.53
C PRO A 111 -10.51 8.76 0.77
N PHE A 112 -9.96 7.56 0.83
CA PHE A 112 -10.71 6.31 1.03
C PHE A 112 -10.82 5.91 2.50
N ALA A 113 -10.01 6.47 3.37
CA ALA A 113 -9.98 6.14 4.79
C ALA A 113 -11.26 6.58 5.50
N THR A 114 -11.84 5.69 6.32
CA THR A 114 -13.02 6.00 7.17
C THR A 114 -12.64 6.43 8.57
N ALA A 115 -11.40 6.16 8.97
CA ALA A 115 -10.84 6.48 10.27
C ALA A 115 -9.44 7.05 10.09
N SER A 116 -8.87 7.59 11.17
CA SER A 116 -7.47 8.03 11.17
C SER A 116 -6.54 6.88 10.84
N ILE A 117 -5.62 7.10 9.91
CA ILE A 117 -4.56 6.14 9.55
C ILE A 117 -3.34 6.25 10.47
N LYS A 118 -3.38 7.18 11.42
CA LYS A 118 -2.31 7.36 12.41
C LYS A 118 -2.14 6.10 13.26
N GLY A 119 -0.91 5.63 13.40
CA GLY A 119 -0.58 4.41 14.16
C GLY A 119 -0.73 3.11 13.35
N MET A 120 -0.94 3.22 12.02
CA MET A 120 -0.96 2.06 11.11
C MET A 120 0.42 1.76 10.52
N GLU A 121 1.47 2.52 10.90
CA GLU A 121 2.82 2.35 10.39
C GLU A 121 3.35 0.93 10.69
N ASN A 122 3.96 0.32 9.70
CA ASN A 122 4.51 -1.05 9.78
C ASN A 122 3.47 -2.13 10.18
N THR A 123 2.19 -1.86 10.02
CA THR A 123 1.10 -2.74 10.48
C THR A 123 0.24 -3.21 9.31
N ALA A 124 -0.06 -4.51 9.29
CA ALA A 124 -1.05 -5.10 8.40
C ALA A 124 -2.44 -4.98 9.05
N VAL A 125 -3.28 -4.08 8.54
CA VAL A 125 -4.62 -3.80 9.08
C VAL A 125 -5.67 -4.52 8.23
N PRO A 126 -6.41 -5.50 8.78
CA PRO A 126 -7.47 -6.21 8.06
C PRO A 126 -8.55 -5.28 7.50
N LEU A 127 -9.11 -5.61 6.33
CA LEU A 127 -10.03 -4.72 5.61
C LEU A 127 -11.37 -4.54 6.30
N ASP A 128 -11.81 -5.52 7.09
CA ASP A 128 -12.99 -5.40 7.94
C ASP A 128 -12.82 -4.33 9.02
N LYS A 129 -11.62 -4.14 9.54
CA LYS A 129 -11.29 -3.07 10.51
C LYS A 129 -11.28 -1.69 9.87
N LEU A 130 -10.92 -1.61 8.59
CA LEU A 130 -10.84 -0.34 7.84
C LEU A 130 -12.20 0.09 7.27
N PHE A 131 -12.93 -0.85 6.68
CA PHE A 131 -14.10 -0.58 5.86
C PHE A 131 -15.36 -1.29 6.31
N GLY A 132 -15.28 -2.02 7.45
CA GLY A 132 -16.40 -2.79 7.99
C GLY A 132 -16.87 -3.88 7.02
N LYS A 133 -18.17 -4.15 7.03
CA LYS A 133 -18.80 -5.17 6.19
C LYS A 133 -18.54 -4.96 4.68
N ASN A 134 -18.57 -3.71 4.21
CA ASN A 134 -18.30 -3.40 2.81
C ASN A 134 -16.87 -3.79 2.39
N GLY A 135 -15.90 -3.67 3.31
CA GLY A 135 -14.52 -4.11 3.07
C GLY A 135 -14.41 -5.63 2.95
N GLN A 136 -15.14 -6.36 3.79
CA GLN A 136 -15.19 -7.82 3.73
C GLN A 136 -15.84 -8.29 2.43
N GLU A 137 -17.01 -7.75 2.06
CA GLU A 137 -17.72 -8.11 0.83
C GLU A 137 -16.89 -7.82 -0.44
N MET A 138 -16.15 -6.73 -0.45
CA MET A 138 -15.22 -6.39 -1.54
C MET A 138 -14.05 -7.37 -1.57
N ALA A 139 -13.48 -7.70 -0.41
CA ALA A 139 -12.37 -8.66 -0.31
C ALA A 139 -12.79 -10.04 -0.83
N ASP A 140 -13.94 -10.54 -0.42
CA ASP A 140 -14.46 -11.84 -0.86
C ASP A 140 -14.60 -11.88 -2.39
N LYS A 141 -15.19 -10.84 -3.00
CA LYS A 141 -15.31 -10.73 -4.47
C LYS A 141 -13.96 -10.71 -5.18
N ILE A 142 -12.95 -10.04 -4.60
CA ILE A 142 -11.59 -10.00 -5.19
C ILE A 142 -10.92 -11.38 -5.11
N LEU A 143 -11.12 -12.09 -4.01
CA LEU A 143 -10.55 -13.43 -3.82
C LEU A 143 -11.18 -14.45 -4.76
N ASP A 144 -12.49 -14.35 -5.01
CA ASP A 144 -13.25 -15.25 -5.87
C ASP A 144 -13.10 -14.93 -7.37
N ALA A 145 -12.53 -13.78 -7.73
CA ALA A 145 -12.38 -13.36 -9.12
C ALA A 145 -11.40 -14.24 -9.90
N ASP A 146 -11.77 -14.65 -11.12
CA ASP A 146 -11.00 -15.54 -11.97
C ASP A 146 -9.78 -14.88 -12.63
N SER A 147 -9.76 -13.55 -12.70
CA SER A 147 -8.70 -12.81 -13.40
C SER A 147 -8.29 -11.51 -12.70
N THR A 148 -7.06 -11.08 -12.95
CA THR A 148 -6.58 -9.77 -12.46
C THR A 148 -7.39 -8.61 -13.04
N ALA A 149 -7.88 -8.71 -14.27
CA ALA A 149 -8.73 -7.70 -14.88
C ALA A 149 -10.07 -7.54 -14.15
N GLU A 150 -10.64 -8.64 -13.67
CA GLU A 150 -11.85 -8.64 -12.86
C GLU A 150 -11.58 -8.06 -11.46
N ARG A 151 -10.48 -8.45 -10.82
CA ARG A 151 -10.03 -7.86 -9.53
C ARG A 151 -9.91 -6.35 -9.63
N ILE A 152 -9.32 -5.84 -10.72
CA ILE A 152 -9.19 -4.40 -10.97
C ILE A 152 -10.58 -3.75 -11.08
N LYS A 153 -11.51 -4.31 -11.82
CA LYS A 153 -12.87 -3.76 -11.94
C LYS A 153 -13.60 -3.68 -10.59
N ILE A 154 -13.46 -4.73 -9.75
CA ILE A 154 -14.09 -4.79 -8.44
C ILE A 154 -13.50 -3.69 -7.54
N ILE A 155 -12.16 -3.59 -7.46
CA ILE A 155 -11.52 -2.60 -6.59
C ILE A 155 -11.76 -1.15 -7.07
N GLU A 156 -11.71 -0.88 -8.38
CA GLU A 156 -12.02 0.45 -8.91
C GLU A 156 -13.45 0.86 -8.59
N SER A 157 -14.43 -0.03 -8.79
CA SER A 157 -15.83 0.24 -8.41
C SER A 157 -15.95 0.55 -6.91
N PHE A 158 -15.26 -0.20 -6.06
CA PHE A 158 -15.26 0.06 -4.62
C PHE A 158 -14.63 1.42 -4.27
N LEU A 159 -13.49 1.74 -4.87
CA LEU A 159 -12.79 3.00 -4.64
C LEU A 159 -13.61 4.20 -5.15
N PHE A 160 -14.23 4.12 -6.32
CA PHE A 160 -15.12 5.17 -6.85
C PHE A 160 -16.30 5.43 -5.92
N ASN A 161 -16.96 4.38 -5.43
CA ASN A 161 -18.08 4.52 -4.50
C ASN A 161 -17.67 5.13 -3.15
N ARG A 162 -16.40 5.08 -2.80
CA ARG A 162 -15.84 5.64 -1.55
C ARG A 162 -15.14 6.98 -1.75
N LEU A 163 -14.87 7.36 -2.99
CA LEU A 163 -14.19 8.61 -3.27
C LEU A 163 -15.02 9.77 -2.73
N ARG A 164 -14.58 10.32 -1.63
CA ARG A 164 -15.16 11.55 -1.07
C ARG A 164 -14.58 12.71 -1.84
N ASP A 165 -15.37 13.77 -2.01
CA ASP A 165 -14.93 14.99 -2.70
C ASP A 165 -13.50 15.36 -2.33
N THR A 166 -12.66 15.52 -3.33
CA THR A 166 -11.22 15.78 -3.22
C THR A 166 -10.87 17.04 -2.43
N GLU A 167 -11.83 17.84 -2.01
CA GLU A 167 -11.65 18.96 -1.08
C GLU A 167 -11.17 18.53 0.31
N THR A 168 -11.32 17.25 0.68
CA THR A 168 -10.84 16.71 1.97
C THR A 168 -9.35 16.42 2.02
N VAL A 169 -8.65 16.39 0.89
CA VAL A 169 -7.19 16.26 0.87
C VAL A 169 -6.58 17.59 1.28
N ASP A 170 -5.89 17.61 2.41
CA ASP A 170 -5.19 18.80 2.90
C ASP A 170 -4.22 19.30 1.81
N ARG A 171 -4.52 20.45 1.19
CA ARG A 171 -3.74 21.04 0.10
C ARG A 171 -2.26 21.22 0.47
N ILE A 172 -1.98 21.49 1.75
CA ILE A 172 -0.62 21.67 2.26
C ILE A 172 0.12 20.33 2.23
N VAL A 173 -0.53 19.24 2.66
CA VAL A 173 0.09 17.90 2.62
C VAL A 173 0.34 17.49 1.17
N LYS A 174 -0.65 17.67 0.27
CA LYS A 174 -0.49 17.35 -1.15
C LYS A 174 0.67 18.12 -1.78
N SER A 175 0.68 19.45 -1.68
CA SER A 175 1.74 20.30 -2.22
C SER A 175 3.12 19.96 -1.65
N THR A 176 3.19 19.64 -0.35
CA THR A 176 4.45 19.27 0.28
C THR A 176 4.96 17.91 -0.20
N VAL A 177 4.08 16.92 -0.40
CA VAL A 177 4.45 15.62 -0.97
C VAL A 177 4.96 15.79 -2.40
N GLU A 178 4.28 16.59 -3.24
CA GLU A 178 4.72 16.89 -4.61
C GLU A 178 6.12 17.51 -4.61
N THR A 179 6.37 18.52 -3.76
CA THR A 179 7.70 19.16 -3.60
C THR A 179 8.78 18.14 -3.19
N ILE A 180 8.49 17.27 -2.23
CA ILE A 180 9.44 16.24 -1.77
C ILE A 180 9.79 15.27 -2.91
N LEU A 181 8.79 14.84 -3.69
CA LEU A 181 8.99 13.91 -4.79
C LEU A 181 9.78 14.52 -5.94
N GLU A 182 9.45 15.77 -6.33
CA GLU A 182 10.15 16.52 -7.38
C GLU A 182 11.62 16.76 -7.04
N ALA A 183 11.91 17.03 -5.77
CA ALA A 183 13.26 17.26 -5.28
C ALA A 183 13.99 16.00 -4.81
N ASN A 184 13.46 14.81 -5.06
CA ASN A 184 14.04 13.54 -4.58
C ASN A 184 14.36 13.53 -3.08
N GLY A 185 13.52 14.15 -2.27
CA GLY A 185 13.69 14.23 -0.81
C GLY A 185 14.69 15.27 -0.32
N GLN A 186 15.25 16.12 -1.18
CA GLN A 186 16.29 17.10 -0.83
C GLN A 186 15.73 18.40 -0.26
N PHE A 187 14.79 18.32 0.68
CA PHE A 187 14.25 19.45 1.43
C PHE A 187 14.26 19.16 2.94
N SER A 188 14.63 20.17 3.72
CA SER A 188 14.44 20.11 5.18
C SER A 188 12.98 20.40 5.55
N VAL A 189 12.53 19.89 6.69
CA VAL A 189 11.18 20.20 7.22
C VAL A 189 10.98 21.71 7.44
N ASN A 190 12.05 22.44 7.75
CA ASN A 190 11.99 23.89 7.93
C ASN A 190 11.77 24.63 6.61
N GLU A 191 12.38 24.20 5.52
CA GLU A 191 12.16 24.78 4.19
C GLU A 191 10.73 24.50 3.73
N LEU A 192 10.24 23.27 3.88
CA LEU A 192 8.87 22.88 3.54
C LEU A 192 7.83 23.67 4.35
N SER A 193 8.08 23.92 5.64
CA SER A 193 7.18 24.71 6.48
C SER A 193 7.13 26.19 6.05
N LYS A 194 8.27 26.79 5.70
CA LYS A 194 8.36 28.16 5.16
C LYS A 194 7.63 28.28 3.83
N GLN A 195 7.84 27.35 2.91
CA GLN A 195 7.21 27.34 1.60
C GLN A 195 5.68 27.27 1.69
N ASN A 196 5.14 26.55 2.68
CA ASN A 196 3.71 26.42 2.91
C ASN A 196 3.12 27.46 3.88
N ASN A 197 3.90 28.44 4.34
CA ASN A 197 3.49 29.49 5.30
C ASN A 197 2.85 28.93 6.58
N ILE A 198 3.37 27.84 7.11
CA ILE A 198 2.93 27.22 8.38
C ILE A 198 4.14 26.92 9.25
N ASP A 199 3.91 26.78 10.56
CA ASP A 199 4.99 26.37 11.45
C ASP A 199 5.30 24.86 11.32
N ARG A 200 6.54 24.49 11.72
CA ARG A 200 7.01 23.11 11.65
C ARG A 200 6.09 22.12 12.39
N ARG A 201 5.56 22.50 13.57
CA ARG A 201 4.69 21.61 14.38
C ARG A 201 3.36 21.36 13.66
N GLN A 202 2.81 22.39 13.04
CA GLN A 202 1.59 22.28 12.24
C GLN A 202 1.82 21.37 11.04
N LEU A 203 2.94 21.53 10.30
CA LEU A 203 3.27 20.67 9.17
C LEU A 203 3.40 19.20 9.61
N VAL A 204 4.19 18.92 10.64
CA VAL A 204 4.36 17.55 11.16
C VAL A 204 3.03 16.96 11.62
N ARG A 205 2.18 17.73 12.33
CA ARG A 205 0.86 17.26 12.77
C ARG A 205 -0.03 16.91 11.57
N LYS A 206 -0.07 17.76 10.54
CA LYS A 206 -0.84 17.49 9.32
C LYS A 206 -0.37 16.20 8.63
N PHE A 207 0.94 16.03 8.50
CA PHE A 207 1.51 14.79 7.94
C PHE A 207 1.12 13.57 8.77
N SER A 208 1.33 13.56 10.08
CA SER A 208 0.95 12.44 10.94
C SER A 208 -0.52 12.10 10.91
N THR A 209 -1.39 13.08 10.65
CA THR A 209 -2.84 12.82 10.56
C THR A 209 -3.23 12.24 9.20
N THR A 210 -2.54 12.66 8.13
CA THR A 210 -2.89 12.35 6.74
C THR A 210 -2.12 11.17 6.18
N MET A 211 -0.85 11.01 6.60
CA MET A 211 0.08 10.03 6.03
C MET A 211 0.36 8.85 6.98
N GLY A 212 0.09 9.00 8.24
CA GLY A 212 0.37 8.02 9.29
C GLY A 212 1.61 8.35 10.10
#